data_e223fab93fb303f1e21d5071f1f5803d
#
_entry.id   e223fab93fb303f1e21d5071f1f5803d
#
_cell.length_a   1.000
_cell.length_b   1.000
_cell.length_c   1.000
_cell.angle_alpha   90.00
_cell.angle_beta   90.00
_cell.angle_gamma   90.00
#
_symmetry.space_group_name_H-M   'P 1'
#
loop_
_entity.id
_entity.type
_entity.pdbx_description
1 polymer ?
#
loop_
_entity_poly.entity_id
_entity_poly.type
_entity_poly.pdbx_seq_one_letter_code
_entity_poly.pdbx_strand_id
1 'polypeptide(L)'
;MSEINATPATEVVTSDTRDFLSSVGESEKRVRVSGKAVSDEVVLSTKDVNVYYGDHHALHNTSLDFHKGEITALIGPSGCGKSTFLRSLNLMNREIRGCRVEGEINYRGRNVNTKTENTYELRRSIGMVFQQYSLFPNMTVEQ
;
A
#
# COMPACT_ATOMS: atom_id res chain seq x y z
N MET A 1 -10.34 -31.68 24.32
CA MET A 1 -11.35 -30.58 24.18
C MET A 1 -10.61 -29.28 24.44
N SER A 2 -10.19 -28.61 23.42
CA SER A 2 -9.62 -27.27 23.52
C SER A 2 -10.37 -26.40 22.52
N GLU A 3 -11.11 -25.46 23.06
CA GLU A 3 -11.94 -24.50 22.34
C GLU A 3 -11.06 -23.54 21.55
N ILE A 4 -11.32 -23.52 20.25
CA ILE A 4 -10.73 -22.54 19.35
C ILE A 4 -11.54 -21.26 19.53
N ASN A 5 -10.96 -20.29 20.21
CA ASN A 5 -11.55 -18.98 20.42
C ASN A 5 -11.44 -18.18 19.09
N ALA A 6 -12.49 -18.26 18.29
CA ALA A 6 -12.64 -17.47 17.10
C ALA A 6 -12.98 -16.03 17.51
N THR A 7 -12.05 -15.11 17.31
CA THR A 7 -12.30 -13.68 17.45
C THR A 7 -13.36 -13.25 16.45
N PRO A 8 -14.46 -12.60 16.85
CA PRO A 8 -15.52 -12.23 15.91
C PRO A 8 -15.04 -11.15 14.96
N ALA A 9 -15.30 -11.38 13.67
CA ALA A 9 -15.14 -10.37 12.64
C ALA A 9 -16.01 -9.15 12.99
N THR A 10 -15.37 -7.99 13.12
CA THR A 10 -16.08 -6.74 13.40
C THR A 10 -16.90 -6.35 12.17
N GLU A 11 -18.20 -6.43 12.31
CA GLU A 11 -19.20 -6.04 11.33
C GLU A 11 -19.10 -4.52 11.09
N VAL A 12 -18.84 -4.11 9.86
CA VAL A 12 -18.83 -2.69 9.48
C VAL A 12 -20.27 -2.27 9.19
N VAL A 13 -20.87 -1.61 10.13
CA VAL A 13 -22.16 -0.96 9.93
C VAL A 13 -21.95 0.32 9.15
N THR A 14 -22.57 0.40 7.98
CA THR A 14 -22.67 1.62 7.18
C THR A 14 -23.65 2.58 7.84
N SER A 15 -23.18 3.45 8.69
CA SER A 15 -23.92 4.62 9.10
C SER A 15 -22.98 5.80 9.31
N ASP A 16 -23.23 6.82 8.51
CA ASP A 16 -22.79 8.19 8.63
C ASP A 16 -21.28 8.47 8.44
N THR A 17 -20.97 8.89 7.24
CA THR A 17 -19.62 9.34 6.78
C THR A 17 -19.04 10.47 7.66
N ARG A 18 -19.85 11.18 8.44
CA ARG A 18 -19.41 12.26 9.31
C ARG A 18 -18.78 11.76 10.62
N ASP A 19 -19.32 10.69 11.20
CA ASP A 19 -18.73 10.10 12.41
C ASP A 19 -17.42 9.37 12.10
N PHE A 20 -17.28 8.85 10.88
CA PHE A 20 -16.05 8.23 10.41
C PHE A 20 -14.89 9.23 10.32
N LEU A 21 -15.14 10.44 9.82
CA LEU A 21 -14.11 11.48 9.67
C LEU A 21 -13.66 12.09 11.01
N SER A 22 -14.52 12.10 12.02
CA SER A 22 -14.17 12.60 13.35
C SER A 22 -13.34 11.62 14.19
N SER A 23 -13.32 10.34 13.81
CA SER A 23 -12.58 9.28 14.50
C SER A 23 -11.17 9.03 13.90
N VAL A 24 -10.78 9.75 12.84
CA VAL A 24 -9.44 9.65 12.23
C VAL A 24 -8.46 10.56 12.95
N GLY A 25 -8.25 10.31 14.24
CA GLY A 25 -7.14 10.83 15.02
C GLY A 25 -6.10 9.73 15.21
N GLU A 26 -4.91 9.96 14.70
CA GLU A 26 -3.61 9.37 15.09
C GLU A 26 -3.38 7.85 14.94
N SER A 27 -4.15 7.11 14.21
CA SER A 27 -3.72 5.76 13.80
C SER A 27 -4.32 5.42 12.44
N GLU A 28 -3.48 4.96 11.53
CA GLU A 28 -3.88 4.43 10.22
C GLU A 28 -4.89 3.28 10.42
N LYS A 29 -6.18 3.60 10.39
CA LYS A 29 -7.22 2.59 10.48
C LYS A 29 -7.43 1.96 9.12
N ARG A 30 -7.10 0.70 9.00
CA ARG A 30 -7.47 -0.15 7.87
C ARG A 30 -8.98 -0.38 7.87
N VAL A 31 -9.65 -0.03 6.80
CA VAL A 31 -11.01 -0.50 6.53
C VAL A 31 -10.90 -1.67 5.56
N ARG A 32 -11.16 -2.88 6.02
CA ARG A 32 -11.31 -4.05 5.18
C ARG A 32 -12.76 -4.14 4.72
N VAL A 33 -13.00 -4.02 3.43
CA VAL A 33 -14.30 -4.34 2.84
C VAL A 33 -14.13 -5.67 2.12
N SER A 34 -14.53 -6.77 2.74
CA SER A 34 -14.48 -8.08 2.12
C SER A 34 -15.86 -8.73 2.14
N GLY A 35 -16.40 -9.02 0.96
CA GLY A 35 -17.57 -9.87 0.77
C GLY A 35 -17.21 -11.33 0.49
N LYS A 36 -15.94 -11.73 0.53
CA LYS A 36 -15.46 -13.08 0.25
C LYS A 36 -14.36 -13.43 1.25
N ALA A 37 -14.24 -14.70 1.60
CA ALA A 37 -13.17 -15.17 2.49
C ALA A 37 -11.81 -14.70 1.96
N VAL A 38 -11.13 -13.86 2.74
CA VAL A 38 -9.80 -13.36 2.44
C VAL A 38 -8.82 -14.50 2.71
N SER A 39 -7.91 -14.74 1.79
CA SER A 39 -6.81 -15.69 2.01
C SER A 39 -5.89 -15.16 3.10
N ASP A 40 -5.40 -16.03 3.98
CA ASP A 40 -4.38 -15.68 4.98
C ASP A 40 -2.99 -15.46 4.33
N GLU A 41 -2.87 -15.73 3.01
CA GLU A 41 -1.63 -15.55 2.26
C GLU A 41 -1.32 -14.06 2.07
N VAL A 42 -0.28 -13.58 2.75
CA VAL A 42 0.27 -12.23 2.56
C VAL A 42 1.11 -12.21 1.28
N VAL A 43 0.69 -11.43 0.29
CA VAL A 43 1.40 -11.30 -1.00
C VAL A 43 2.37 -10.12 -1.02
N LEU A 44 2.06 -9.07 -0.25
CA LEU A 44 2.91 -7.90 -0.11
C LEU A 44 2.82 -7.41 1.33
N SER A 45 3.95 -7.11 1.96
CA SER A 45 4.00 -6.52 3.28
C SER A 45 5.02 -5.42 3.37
N THR A 46 4.75 -4.46 4.22
CA THR A 46 5.69 -3.38 4.55
C THR A 46 5.95 -3.36 6.04
N LYS A 47 7.18 -3.04 6.42
CA LYS A 47 7.57 -2.89 7.82
C LYS A 47 8.44 -1.65 7.98
N ASP A 48 7.98 -0.75 8.83
CA ASP A 48 8.66 0.50 9.20
C ASP A 48 9.14 1.32 8.00
N VAL A 49 8.30 1.40 6.96
CA VAL A 49 8.64 2.14 5.74
C VAL A 49 8.61 3.63 5.99
N ASN A 50 9.75 4.27 5.73
CA ASN A 50 9.95 5.70 5.76
C ASN A 50 10.35 6.20 4.39
N VAL A 51 9.83 7.34 3.97
CA VAL A 51 10.19 7.96 2.69
C VAL A 51 10.59 9.40 2.91
N TYR A 52 11.72 9.75 2.33
CA TYR A 52 12.30 11.10 2.39
C TYR A 52 12.46 11.65 0.98
N TYR A 53 12.14 12.91 0.79
CA TYR A 53 12.45 13.69 -0.41
C TYR A 53 13.42 14.81 0.00
N GLY A 54 14.73 14.60 -0.26
CA GLY A 54 15.77 15.44 0.35
C GLY A 54 15.69 15.37 1.86
N ASP A 55 15.50 16.52 2.50
CA ASP A 55 15.38 16.64 3.97
C ASP A 55 13.92 16.48 4.47
N HIS A 56 12.95 16.41 3.56
CA HIS A 56 11.53 16.27 3.93
C HIS A 56 11.17 14.81 4.18
N HIS A 57 10.76 14.49 5.42
CA HIS A 57 10.23 13.18 5.80
C HIS A 57 8.74 13.09 5.43
N ALA A 58 8.44 12.47 4.30
CA ALA A 58 7.11 12.46 3.69
C ALA A 58 6.24 11.29 4.12
N LEU A 59 6.82 10.19 4.61
CA LEU A 59 6.10 9.02 5.11
C LEU A 59 6.83 8.46 6.32
N HIS A 60 6.10 8.19 7.39
CA HIS A 60 6.63 7.79 8.69
C HIS A 60 6.21 6.37 9.06
N ASN A 61 7.18 5.50 9.35
CA ASN A 61 7.06 4.18 9.98
C ASN A 61 5.80 3.38 9.57
N THR A 62 5.53 3.32 8.25
CA THR A 62 4.31 2.69 7.76
C THR A 62 4.49 1.19 7.59
N SER A 63 3.67 0.42 8.31
CA SER A 63 3.66 -1.05 8.25
C SER A 63 2.28 -1.55 7.86
N LEU A 64 2.20 -2.33 6.78
CA LEU A 64 0.94 -2.78 6.19
C LEU A 64 1.11 -4.13 5.49
N ASP A 65 0.13 -5.04 5.65
CA ASP A 65 0.07 -6.30 4.94
C ASP A 65 -1.08 -6.32 3.95
N PHE A 66 -0.81 -6.87 2.78
CA PHE A 66 -1.78 -7.03 1.70
C PHE A 66 -1.97 -8.52 1.44
N HIS A 67 -3.21 -8.98 1.54
CA HIS A 67 -3.55 -10.38 1.37
C HIS A 67 -4.02 -10.68 -0.06
N LYS A 68 -3.83 -11.90 -0.47
CA LYS A 68 -4.26 -12.38 -1.78
C LYS A 68 -5.78 -12.27 -1.96
N GLY A 69 -6.19 -11.64 -3.06
CA GLY A 69 -7.62 -11.46 -3.40
C GLY A 69 -8.32 -10.38 -2.57
N GLU A 70 -7.58 -9.59 -1.80
CA GLU A 70 -8.12 -8.47 -1.02
C GLU A 70 -8.00 -7.14 -1.80
N ILE A 71 -8.98 -6.28 -1.60
CA ILE A 71 -8.91 -4.88 -2.02
C ILE A 71 -8.66 -4.03 -0.77
N THR A 72 -7.51 -3.38 -0.71
CA THR A 72 -7.14 -2.50 0.40
C THR A 72 -7.29 -1.04 -0.03
N ALA A 73 -8.09 -0.26 0.71
CA ALA A 73 -8.24 1.17 0.49
C ALA A 73 -7.39 1.98 1.48
N LEU A 74 -6.61 2.93 0.97
CA LEU A 74 -5.89 3.92 1.77
C LEU A 74 -6.70 5.20 1.83
N ILE A 75 -7.18 5.56 3.02
CA ILE A 75 -8.03 6.72 3.25
C ILE A 75 -7.30 7.71 4.15
N GLY A 76 -7.39 9.00 3.83
CA GLY A 76 -6.78 10.06 4.61
C GLY A 76 -6.82 11.40 3.87
N PRO A 77 -6.50 12.51 4.55
CA PRO A 77 -6.50 13.84 3.95
C PRO A 77 -5.48 13.97 2.81
N SER A 78 -5.64 14.99 1.97
CA SER A 78 -4.67 15.31 0.93
C SER A 78 -3.30 15.60 1.56
N GLY A 79 -2.24 15.06 0.94
CA GLY A 79 -0.87 15.28 1.41
C GLY A 79 -0.39 14.37 2.56
N CYS A 80 -1.22 13.46 3.09
CA CYS A 80 -0.81 12.56 4.18
C CYS A 80 0.08 11.38 3.76
N GLY A 81 0.59 11.36 2.53
CA GLY A 81 1.55 10.34 2.09
C GLY A 81 0.99 9.13 1.34
N LYS A 82 -0.33 9.01 1.09
CA LYS A 82 -0.93 7.85 0.39
C LYS A 82 -0.27 7.53 -0.94
N SER A 83 -0.12 8.52 -1.81
CA SER A 83 0.54 8.34 -3.12
C SER A 83 2.03 8.05 -2.99
N THR A 84 2.68 8.62 -1.98
CA THR A 84 4.07 8.34 -1.65
C THR A 84 4.25 6.89 -1.24
N PHE A 85 3.36 6.38 -0.38
CA PHE A 85 3.35 4.98 0.04
C PHE A 85 3.11 4.04 -1.14
N LEU A 86 2.07 4.27 -1.96
CA LEU A 86 1.78 3.45 -3.13
C LEU A 86 2.97 3.36 -4.11
N ARG A 87 3.65 4.49 -4.36
CA ARG A 87 4.85 4.53 -5.21
C ARG A 87 6.04 3.80 -4.59
N SER A 88 6.07 3.62 -3.27
CA SER A 88 7.12 2.85 -2.60
C SER A 88 6.99 1.36 -2.88
N LEU A 89 5.76 0.84 -2.99
CA LEU A 89 5.50 -0.60 -3.15
C LEU A 89 6.09 -1.19 -4.43
N ASN A 90 6.16 -0.41 -5.51
CA ASN A 90 6.77 -0.80 -6.77
C ASN A 90 8.09 -0.06 -7.06
N LEU A 91 8.67 0.56 -6.03
CA LEU A 91 9.94 1.28 -6.07
C LEU A 91 9.97 2.47 -7.07
N MET A 92 8.82 3.02 -7.48
CA MET A 92 8.78 4.19 -8.35
C MET A 92 9.40 5.44 -7.72
N ASN A 93 9.42 5.51 -6.39
CA ASN A 93 10.08 6.61 -5.69
C ASN A 93 11.58 6.70 -5.99
N ARG A 94 12.23 5.60 -6.40
CA ARG A 94 13.65 5.58 -6.78
C ARG A 94 13.98 6.41 -8.02
N GLU A 95 12.98 6.67 -8.88
CA GLU A 95 13.13 7.51 -10.06
C GLU A 95 13.19 9.01 -9.70
N ILE A 96 12.80 9.35 -8.49
CA ILE A 96 12.78 10.73 -8.02
C ILE A 96 14.15 11.06 -7.42
N ARG A 97 14.83 12.02 -8.00
CA ARG A 97 16.15 12.47 -7.50
C ARG A 97 16.04 12.94 -6.05
N GLY A 98 16.94 12.42 -5.20
CA GLY A 98 16.95 12.74 -3.78
C GLY A 98 15.89 12.00 -2.95
N CYS A 99 15.16 11.06 -3.53
CA CYS A 99 14.27 10.20 -2.77
C CYS A 99 15.03 9.06 -2.11
N ARG A 100 14.74 8.83 -0.83
CA ARG A 100 15.26 7.73 -0.02
C ARG A 100 14.09 6.99 0.61
N VAL A 101 14.08 5.66 0.45
CA VAL A 101 13.10 4.76 1.06
C VAL A 101 13.83 3.84 2.02
N GLU A 102 13.44 3.86 3.27
CA GLU A 102 13.96 3.00 4.34
C GLU A 102 12.87 2.03 4.81
N GLY A 103 13.26 0.99 5.54
CA GLY A 103 12.37 -0.08 5.98
C GLY A 103 12.30 -1.24 4.98
N GLU A 104 11.44 -2.20 5.29
CA GLU A 104 11.29 -3.42 4.49
C GLU A 104 10.01 -3.36 3.65
N ILE A 105 10.14 -3.77 2.40
CA ILE A 105 9.02 -4.01 1.48
C ILE A 105 9.18 -5.43 0.98
N ASN A 106 8.32 -6.34 1.44
CA ASN A 106 8.41 -7.75 1.13
C ASN A 106 7.33 -8.13 0.12
N TYR A 107 7.74 -8.60 -1.05
CA TYR A 107 6.86 -9.13 -2.07
C TYR A 107 7.05 -10.64 -2.19
N ARG A 108 6.00 -11.41 -1.93
CA ARG A 108 6.01 -12.89 -1.89
C ARG A 108 7.16 -13.43 -1.02
N GLY A 109 7.32 -12.86 0.19
CA GLY A 109 8.33 -13.29 1.16
C GLY A 109 9.76 -12.81 0.89
N ARG A 110 10.00 -12.02 -0.17
CA ARG A 110 11.31 -11.48 -0.52
C ARG A 110 11.33 -9.96 -0.34
N ASN A 111 12.32 -9.44 0.39
CA ASN A 111 12.51 -8.00 0.51
C ASN A 111 12.99 -7.42 -0.81
N VAL A 112 12.18 -6.54 -1.39
CA VAL A 112 12.45 -5.86 -2.66
C VAL A 112 13.05 -4.46 -2.47
N ASN A 113 13.05 -3.92 -1.24
CA ASN A 113 13.69 -2.63 -0.95
C ASN A 113 15.20 -2.78 -0.77
N THR A 114 15.87 -3.40 -1.72
CA THR A 114 17.33 -3.61 -1.74
C THR A 114 17.97 -2.86 -2.91
N LYS A 115 19.25 -2.49 -2.80
CA LYS A 115 19.98 -1.78 -3.88
C LYS A 115 20.16 -2.62 -5.14
N THR A 116 20.13 -3.95 -5.01
CA THR A 116 20.34 -4.92 -6.09
C THR A 116 19.05 -5.35 -6.76
N GLU A 117 17.88 -4.87 -6.29
CA GLU A 117 16.59 -5.26 -6.85
C GLU A 117 16.45 -4.81 -8.30
N ASN A 118 16.02 -5.75 -9.15
CA ASN A 118 15.65 -5.45 -10.53
C ASN A 118 14.25 -4.82 -10.57
N THR A 119 14.21 -3.50 -10.66
CA THR A 119 12.95 -2.73 -10.66
C THR A 119 12.06 -3.06 -11.86
N TYR A 120 12.61 -3.49 -12.99
CA TYR A 120 11.83 -3.89 -14.17
C TYR A 120 11.03 -5.16 -13.90
N GLU A 121 11.67 -6.17 -13.33
CA GLU A 121 11.00 -7.43 -12.97
C GLU A 121 9.90 -7.20 -11.90
N LEU A 122 10.20 -6.37 -10.92
CA LEU A 122 9.23 -6.03 -9.89
C LEU A 122 8.01 -5.32 -10.49
N ARG A 123 8.21 -4.32 -11.35
CA ARG A 123 7.14 -3.53 -11.97
C ARG A 123 6.31 -4.32 -12.99
N ARG A 124 6.83 -5.39 -13.54
CA ARG A 124 6.03 -6.36 -14.33
C ARG A 124 5.03 -7.10 -13.45
N SER A 125 5.35 -7.30 -12.17
CA SER A 125 4.52 -8.02 -11.21
C SER A 125 3.60 -7.11 -10.41
N ILE A 126 4.02 -5.87 -10.15
CA ILE A 126 3.26 -4.87 -9.39
C ILE A 126 2.97 -3.68 -10.31
N GLY A 127 1.83 -3.74 -10.98
CA GLY A 127 1.37 -2.64 -11.82
C GLY A 127 0.86 -1.44 -10.99
N MET A 128 0.85 -0.25 -11.60
CA MET A 128 0.31 0.96 -11.00
C MET A 128 -0.56 1.71 -12.00
N VAL A 129 -1.74 2.12 -11.55
CA VAL A 129 -2.62 3.01 -12.32
C VAL A 129 -2.48 4.42 -11.76
N PHE A 130 -2.13 5.36 -12.61
CA PHE A 130 -1.98 6.77 -12.24
C PHE A 130 -3.32 7.50 -12.27
N GLN A 131 -3.42 8.58 -11.50
CA GLN A 131 -4.60 9.45 -11.47
C GLN A 131 -4.83 10.16 -12.82
N GLN A 132 -3.75 10.48 -13.56
CA GLN A 132 -3.83 10.97 -14.93
C GLN A 132 -3.57 9.83 -15.89
N TYR A 133 -4.31 9.77 -16.98
CA TYR A 133 -4.13 8.75 -18.02
C TYR A 133 -2.73 8.86 -18.63
N SER A 134 -1.92 7.84 -18.41
CA SER A 134 -0.59 7.71 -19.01
C SER A 134 -0.66 6.85 -20.27
N LEU A 135 -1.34 7.34 -21.29
CA LEU A 135 -1.27 6.74 -22.61
C LEU A 135 0.09 7.08 -23.24
N PHE A 136 0.70 6.12 -23.90
CA PHE A 136 1.91 6.39 -24.69
C PHE A 136 1.52 7.23 -25.91
N PRO A 137 1.93 8.51 -26.01
CA PRO A 137 1.49 9.39 -27.09
C PRO A 137 1.96 8.93 -28.49
N ASN A 138 2.92 8.02 -28.54
CA ASN A 138 3.55 7.52 -29.75
C ASN A 138 3.10 6.10 -30.14
N MET A 139 2.11 5.54 -29.45
CA MET A 139 1.62 4.18 -29.71
C MET A 139 0.14 4.21 -30.08
N THR A 140 -0.24 3.38 -31.02
CA THR A 140 -1.64 3.12 -31.36
C THR A 140 -2.21 2.02 -30.43
N VAL A 141 -3.54 1.89 -30.39
CA VAL A 141 -4.20 0.84 -29.57
C VAL A 141 -3.85 -0.57 -30.04
N GLU A 142 -3.36 -0.71 -31.28
CA GLU A 142 -2.98 -2.00 -31.90
C GLU A 142 -1.50 -2.38 -31.70
N GLN A 143 -0.72 -1.54 -31.06
CA GLN A 143 0.68 -1.77 -30.68
C GLN A 143 0.82 -2.02 -29.19
#